data_952b4839d2d781f3e95784adbef614b6
#
_entry.id   952b4839d2d781f3e95784adbef614b6
#
_cell.length_a   1.000
_cell.length_b   1.000
_cell.length_c   1.000
_cell.angle_alpha   90.00
_cell.angle_beta   90.00
_cell.angle_gamma   90.00
#
_symmetry.space_group_name_H-M   'P 1'
#
loop_
_entity.id
_entity.type
_entity.pdbx_description
1 polymer ?
#
loop_
_entity_poly.entity_id
_entity_poly.type
_entity_poly.pdbx_seq_one_letter_code
_entity_poly.pdbx_strand_id
1 'polypeptide(L)'
;MTTSQRTVIPDSIRTNGATPNPWWSNAVVYQIYPRSFQDTNGDGLGDLKGITSRLDYLADLGVDVLWLSPVYKSPQDDNGYDISDYQDIDPLFGTLDDMDELLAEAHKRGLKIVMDLVVNHTSDEHAWFEASKNKDDEHADWYWWRPARPGTTAGEPGAEPNQWGSYFGGSAWEYCPERGEYYLHQFSKKQPDLNWENPAVRRAVYDMMNWWLDRGVDGFRMDVITPVSYTHLRAHE
;
A
#
# COMPACT_ATOMS: atom_id res chain seq x y z
N MET A 1 -24.74 4.73 34.08
CA MET A 1 -23.61 4.52 33.17
C MET A 1 -22.74 5.77 33.26
N THR A 2 -21.64 5.66 33.97
CA THR A 2 -20.71 6.80 34.18
C THR A 2 -19.82 6.89 32.97
N THR A 3 -20.03 7.93 32.15
CA THR A 3 -19.13 8.31 31.08
C THR A 3 -17.75 8.60 31.68
N SER A 4 -16.78 7.74 31.44
CA SER A 4 -15.38 7.99 31.77
C SER A 4 -14.91 9.16 30.89
N GLN A 5 -14.82 10.34 31.47
CA GLN A 5 -14.19 11.46 30.78
C GLN A 5 -12.69 11.16 30.64
N ARG A 6 -12.27 10.99 29.41
CA ARG A 6 -10.84 10.91 29.04
C ARG A 6 -10.16 12.16 29.56
N THR A 7 -9.27 12.03 30.54
CA THR A 7 -8.47 13.15 31.03
C THR A 7 -7.45 13.49 29.97
N VAL A 8 -7.77 14.45 29.11
CA VAL A 8 -6.81 14.99 28.15
C VAL A 8 -5.78 15.77 28.96
N ILE A 9 -4.56 15.24 29.05
CA ILE A 9 -3.44 15.97 29.64
C ILE A 9 -3.13 17.14 28.69
N PRO A 10 -3.26 18.40 29.10
CA PRO A 10 -2.94 19.54 28.24
C PRO A 10 -1.51 19.47 27.73
N ASP A 11 -1.28 19.78 26.46
CA ASP A 11 0.05 19.76 25.83
C ASP A 11 1.07 20.62 26.58
N SER A 12 0.64 21.66 27.26
CA SER A 12 1.49 22.51 28.12
C SER A 12 2.15 21.80 29.29
N ILE A 13 1.65 20.64 29.71
CA ILE A 13 2.26 19.82 30.80
C ILE A 13 3.32 18.87 30.22
N ARG A 14 3.30 18.60 28.92
CA ARG A 14 4.21 17.66 28.26
C ARG A 14 5.54 18.29 27.82
N THR A 15 5.65 19.61 27.78
CA THR A 15 6.75 20.25 27.07
C THR A 15 7.56 21.22 27.93
N ASN A 16 8.06 20.98 29.03
CA ASN A 16 9.02 21.81 29.77
C ASN A 16 9.74 22.92 28.91
N GLY A 17 9.01 23.66 28.08
CA GLY A 17 9.54 24.66 27.16
C GLY A 17 10.15 24.13 25.85
N ALA A 18 10.05 22.84 25.57
CA ALA A 18 10.42 22.25 24.28
C ALA A 18 9.29 22.44 23.24
N THR A 19 9.62 22.48 21.96
CA THR A 19 8.66 22.43 20.85
C THR A 19 7.63 21.31 21.10
N PRO A 20 6.32 21.55 20.95
CA PRO A 20 5.32 20.50 21.14
C PRO A 20 5.67 19.27 20.31
N ASN A 21 5.68 18.10 20.96
CA ASN A 21 5.88 16.86 20.22
C ASN A 21 4.80 16.74 19.12
N PRO A 22 5.16 16.29 17.93
CA PRO A 22 4.17 16.02 16.89
C PRO A 22 3.07 15.09 17.42
N TRP A 23 1.83 15.26 16.99
CA TRP A 23 0.67 14.50 17.47
C TRP A 23 0.89 12.98 17.44
N TRP A 24 1.61 12.50 16.44
CA TRP A 24 1.89 11.08 16.24
C TRP A 24 2.93 10.50 17.22
N SER A 25 3.72 11.32 17.91
CA SER A 25 4.83 10.83 18.75
C SER A 25 4.39 10.01 19.95
N ASN A 26 3.15 10.19 20.41
CA ASN A 26 2.56 9.45 21.55
C ASN A 26 1.27 8.73 21.15
N ALA A 27 0.97 8.64 19.85
CA ALA A 27 -0.25 8.03 19.36
C ALA A 27 -0.22 6.49 19.52
N VAL A 28 -1.33 5.94 19.96
CA VAL A 28 -1.58 4.50 19.96
C VAL A 28 -2.20 4.12 18.64
N VAL A 29 -1.51 3.30 17.87
CA VAL A 29 -1.96 2.82 16.56
C VAL A 29 -2.62 1.47 16.72
N TYR A 30 -3.83 1.32 16.19
CA TYR A 30 -4.55 0.05 16.11
C TYR A 30 -4.65 -0.38 14.67
N GLN A 31 -4.09 -1.55 14.33
CA GLN A 31 -4.21 -2.12 13.00
C GLN A 31 -5.57 -2.78 12.82
N ILE A 32 -6.26 -2.47 11.74
CA ILE A 32 -7.45 -3.14 11.28
C ILE A 32 -7.13 -3.93 10.02
N TYR A 33 -7.38 -5.25 10.06
CA TYR A 33 -7.44 -6.09 8.88
C TYR A 33 -8.90 -6.16 8.43
N PRO A 34 -9.31 -5.37 7.41
CA PRO A 34 -10.73 -5.16 7.09
C PRO A 34 -11.48 -6.46 6.87
N ARG A 35 -10.91 -7.38 6.11
CA ARG A 35 -11.49 -8.67 5.75
C ARG A 35 -12.05 -9.49 6.94
N SER A 36 -11.44 -9.37 8.12
CA SER A 36 -11.82 -10.15 9.31
C SER A 36 -12.35 -9.31 10.47
N PHE A 37 -12.55 -8.00 10.28
CA PHE A 37 -12.91 -7.12 11.39
C PHE A 37 -14.40 -7.12 11.72
N GLN A 38 -15.26 -6.75 10.77
CA GLN A 38 -16.71 -6.72 10.92
C GLN A 38 -17.38 -6.77 9.55
N ASP A 39 -18.19 -7.81 9.36
CA ASP A 39 -19.05 -8.01 8.21
C ASP A 39 -20.41 -7.33 8.45
N THR A 40 -20.91 -6.53 7.50
CA THR A 40 -22.21 -5.88 7.60
C THR A 40 -23.24 -6.38 6.58
N ASN A 41 -22.79 -7.07 5.52
CA ASN A 41 -23.66 -7.54 4.43
C ASN A 41 -23.95 -9.06 4.50
N GLY A 42 -23.22 -9.81 5.36
CA GLY A 42 -23.42 -11.23 5.58
C GLY A 42 -22.72 -12.14 4.58
N ASP A 43 -21.72 -11.65 3.85
CA ASP A 43 -20.96 -12.43 2.87
C ASP A 43 -19.76 -13.18 3.49
N GLY A 44 -19.48 -12.96 4.76
CA GLY A 44 -18.38 -13.57 5.51
C GLY A 44 -17.10 -12.78 5.47
N LEU A 45 -17.09 -11.62 4.82
CA LEU A 45 -15.97 -10.69 4.77
C LEU A 45 -16.29 -9.40 5.52
N GLY A 46 -15.32 -8.88 6.25
CA GLY A 46 -15.46 -7.56 6.86
C GLY A 46 -15.32 -6.45 5.81
N ASP A 47 -15.97 -5.32 6.08
CA ASP A 47 -16.10 -4.20 5.15
C ASP A 47 -15.91 -2.84 5.84
N LEU A 48 -15.82 -1.74 5.04
CA LEU A 48 -15.63 -0.38 5.55
C LEU A 48 -16.78 0.09 6.43
N LYS A 49 -18.02 -0.30 6.11
CA LYS A 49 -19.20 -0.03 6.95
C LYS A 49 -19.12 -0.73 8.29
N GLY A 50 -18.54 -1.93 8.31
CA GLY A 50 -18.25 -2.66 9.53
C GLY A 50 -17.27 -1.91 10.41
N ILE A 51 -16.20 -1.36 9.84
CA ILE A 51 -15.27 -0.52 10.58
C ILE A 51 -15.99 0.72 11.12
N THR A 52 -16.74 1.42 10.29
CA THR A 52 -17.53 2.61 10.68
C THR A 52 -18.46 2.29 11.85
N SER A 53 -19.13 1.13 11.84
CA SER A 53 -20.04 0.70 12.90
C SER A 53 -19.36 0.45 14.25
N ARG A 54 -18.02 0.28 14.27
CA ARG A 54 -17.21 -0.02 15.46
C ARG A 54 -16.38 1.15 15.96
N LEU A 55 -16.51 2.33 15.35
CA LEU A 55 -15.68 3.49 15.73
C LEU A 55 -15.87 3.93 17.18
N ASP A 56 -17.09 3.83 17.75
CA ASP A 56 -17.32 4.13 19.16
C ASP A 56 -16.55 3.17 20.08
N TYR A 57 -16.53 1.88 19.77
CA TYR A 57 -15.73 0.89 20.50
C TYR A 57 -14.24 1.23 20.43
N LEU A 58 -13.73 1.59 19.24
CA LEU A 58 -12.32 1.91 19.04
C LEU A 58 -11.93 3.19 19.78
N ALA A 59 -12.80 4.21 19.77
CA ALA A 59 -12.59 5.44 20.53
C ALA A 59 -12.60 5.18 22.05
N ASP A 60 -13.54 4.36 22.55
CA ASP A 60 -13.62 3.98 23.97
C ASP A 60 -12.42 3.13 24.39
N LEU A 61 -11.85 2.33 23.50
CA LEU A 61 -10.62 1.56 23.74
C LEU A 61 -9.41 2.50 23.98
N GLY A 62 -9.48 3.74 23.52
CA GLY A 62 -8.47 4.76 23.73
C GLY A 62 -7.33 4.75 22.72
N VAL A 63 -7.55 4.20 21.52
CA VAL A 63 -6.62 4.32 20.40
C VAL A 63 -6.72 5.71 19.77
N ASP A 64 -5.66 6.14 19.10
CA ASP A 64 -5.58 7.46 18.46
C ASP A 64 -5.63 7.35 16.93
N VAL A 65 -5.10 6.25 16.39
CA VAL A 65 -4.92 6.03 14.96
C VAL A 65 -5.40 4.64 14.58
N LEU A 66 -6.17 4.57 13.51
CA LEU A 66 -6.55 3.31 12.86
C LEU A 66 -5.70 3.15 11.61
N TRP A 67 -4.87 2.11 11.57
CA TRP A 67 -4.14 1.71 10.38
C TRP A 67 -4.94 0.62 9.67
N LEU A 68 -5.39 0.92 8.46
CA LEU A 68 -6.09 -0.05 7.61
C LEU A 68 -5.07 -0.82 6.79
N SER A 69 -5.08 -2.16 6.87
CA SER A 69 -4.44 -3.00 5.84
C SER A 69 -5.10 -2.71 4.49
N PRO A 70 -4.46 -3.02 3.34
CA PRO A 70 -4.90 -2.53 2.04
C PRO A 70 -6.39 -2.78 1.76
N VAL A 71 -7.08 -1.73 1.33
CA VAL A 71 -8.49 -1.74 0.89
C VAL A 71 -8.65 -1.30 -0.57
N TYR A 72 -7.53 -1.02 -1.24
CA TYR A 72 -7.51 -0.65 -2.64
C TYR A 72 -7.95 -1.80 -3.53
N LYS A 73 -8.36 -1.48 -4.74
CA LYS A 73 -8.73 -2.48 -5.74
C LYS A 73 -7.56 -3.42 -6.03
N SER A 74 -7.81 -4.71 -5.95
CA SER A 74 -6.78 -5.74 -6.02
C SER A 74 -7.36 -7.06 -6.53
N PRO A 75 -6.63 -7.84 -7.34
CA PRO A 75 -6.98 -9.23 -7.64
C PRO A 75 -6.88 -10.17 -6.44
N GLN A 76 -6.35 -9.71 -5.30
CA GLN A 76 -6.26 -10.44 -4.03
C GLN A 76 -5.31 -11.65 -4.05
N ASP A 77 -4.29 -11.64 -4.91
CA ASP A 77 -3.24 -12.68 -4.96
C ASP A 77 -2.43 -12.70 -3.66
N ASP A 78 -2.18 -11.52 -3.08
CA ASP A 78 -1.49 -11.33 -1.80
C ASP A 78 -2.34 -10.51 -0.80
N ASN A 79 -3.60 -10.91 -0.62
CA ASN A 79 -4.52 -10.32 0.38
C ASN A 79 -4.65 -8.78 0.29
N GLY A 80 -4.59 -8.23 -0.92
CA GLY A 80 -4.71 -6.79 -1.17
C GLY A 80 -3.39 -6.05 -1.31
N TYR A 81 -2.24 -6.71 -1.08
CA TYR A 81 -0.92 -6.11 -1.29
C TYR A 81 -0.48 -6.11 -2.76
N ASP A 82 -1.27 -6.68 -3.66
CA ASP A 82 -1.16 -6.65 -5.12
C ASP A 82 -2.18 -5.65 -5.69
N ILE A 83 -1.86 -4.36 -5.64
CA ILE A 83 -2.80 -3.28 -5.94
C ILE A 83 -2.91 -3.07 -7.46
N SER A 84 -4.15 -3.14 -8.00
CA SER A 84 -4.45 -2.88 -9.40
C SER A 84 -4.95 -1.47 -9.68
N ASP A 85 -5.47 -0.76 -8.66
CA ASP A 85 -5.83 0.65 -8.72
C ASP A 85 -5.70 1.28 -7.33
N TYR A 86 -4.80 2.26 -7.20
CA TYR A 86 -4.55 2.96 -5.94
C TYR A 86 -5.60 4.01 -5.58
N GLN A 87 -6.44 4.41 -6.53
CA GLN A 87 -7.42 5.49 -6.36
C GLN A 87 -8.87 4.97 -6.36
N ASP A 88 -9.04 3.67 -6.14
CA ASP A 88 -10.34 3.03 -5.96
C ASP A 88 -10.33 2.06 -4.78
N ILE A 89 -11.50 1.77 -4.23
CA ILE A 89 -11.70 0.78 -3.17
C ILE A 89 -12.11 -0.55 -3.81
N ASP A 90 -11.55 -1.64 -3.30
CA ASP A 90 -11.97 -2.98 -3.73
C ASP A 90 -13.45 -3.21 -3.38
N PRO A 91 -14.28 -3.63 -4.33
CA PRO A 91 -15.70 -3.92 -4.08
C PRO A 91 -15.96 -4.92 -2.95
N LEU A 92 -14.98 -5.73 -2.58
CA LEU A 92 -15.06 -6.61 -1.41
C LEU A 92 -15.21 -5.83 -0.09
N PHE A 93 -14.66 -4.62 -0.03
CA PHE A 93 -14.63 -3.80 1.18
C PHE A 93 -15.62 -2.64 1.14
N GLY A 94 -16.13 -2.28 -0.02
CA GLY A 94 -17.08 -1.18 -0.19
C GLY A 94 -16.75 -0.26 -1.37
N THR A 95 -16.99 1.02 -1.18
CA THR A 95 -16.83 2.06 -2.20
C THR A 95 -16.02 3.25 -1.68
N LEU A 96 -15.66 4.18 -2.57
CA LEU A 96 -15.05 5.46 -2.18
C LEU A 96 -15.98 6.27 -1.26
N ASP A 97 -17.30 6.21 -1.46
CA ASP A 97 -18.27 6.89 -0.58
C ASP A 97 -18.26 6.28 0.83
N ASP A 98 -18.13 4.96 0.95
CA ASP A 98 -17.99 4.29 2.25
C ASP A 98 -16.67 4.67 2.95
N MET A 99 -15.61 4.90 2.19
CA MET A 99 -14.34 5.39 2.73
C MET A 99 -14.46 6.84 3.22
N ASP A 100 -15.15 7.70 2.47
CA ASP A 100 -15.42 9.09 2.87
C ASP A 100 -16.25 9.15 4.15
N GLU A 101 -17.27 8.28 4.27
CA GLU A 101 -18.06 8.15 5.50
C GLU A 101 -17.18 7.71 6.67
N LEU A 102 -16.32 6.70 6.47
CA LEU A 102 -15.40 6.23 7.51
C LEU A 102 -14.47 7.35 7.98
N LEU A 103 -13.86 8.10 7.07
CA LEU A 103 -12.99 9.24 7.39
C LEU A 103 -13.74 10.30 8.21
N ALA A 104 -14.92 10.72 7.74
CA ALA A 104 -15.73 11.72 8.42
C ALA A 104 -16.16 11.29 9.83
N GLU A 105 -16.60 10.03 9.99
CA GLU A 105 -17.05 9.51 11.27
C GLU A 105 -15.89 9.23 12.25
N ALA A 106 -14.72 8.83 11.75
CA ALA A 106 -13.51 8.68 12.56
C ALA A 106 -13.06 10.04 13.11
N HIS A 107 -13.00 11.07 12.26
CA HIS A 107 -12.58 12.42 12.63
C HIS A 107 -13.52 13.05 13.68
N LYS A 108 -14.84 12.84 13.59
CA LYS A 108 -15.81 13.28 14.60
C LYS A 108 -15.50 12.72 16.00
N ARG A 109 -14.87 11.57 16.06
CA ARG A 109 -14.46 10.87 17.30
C ARG A 109 -13.02 11.15 17.71
N GLY A 110 -12.31 12.02 16.96
CA GLY A 110 -10.91 12.33 17.18
C GLY A 110 -9.94 11.22 16.80
N LEU A 111 -10.42 10.20 16.08
CA LEU A 111 -9.61 9.14 15.50
C LEU A 111 -8.99 9.59 14.18
N LYS A 112 -7.80 9.12 13.90
CA LYS A 112 -7.10 9.35 12.63
C LYS A 112 -7.03 8.07 11.82
N ILE A 113 -7.07 8.21 10.50
CA ILE A 113 -6.97 7.09 9.56
C ILE A 113 -5.63 7.14 8.83
N VAL A 114 -4.89 6.04 8.93
CA VAL A 114 -3.64 5.80 8.19
C VAL A 114 -3.86 4.62 7.25
N MET A 115 -3.61 4.82 5.97
CA MET A 115 -3.70 3.77 4.96
C MET A 115 -2.37 3.08 4.75
N ASP A 116 -2.40 1.84 4.29
CA ASP A 116 -1.20 1.12 3.88
C ASP A 116 -0.71 1.67 2.54
N LEU A 117 0.56 2.01 2.43
CA LEU A 117 1.19 2.51 1.21
C LEU A 117 2.13 1.43 0.65
N VAL A 118 1.62 0.66 -0.28
CA VAL A 118 2.32 -0.43 -0.95
C VAL A 118 2.82 0.08 -2.29
N VAL A 119 4.04 0.58 -2.35
CA VAL A 119 4.60 1.23 -3.54
C VAL A 119 5.96 0.68 -3.97
N ASN A 120 6.38 -0.44 -3.41
CA ASN A 120 7.49 -1.20 -3.97
C ASN A 120 7.12 -1.81 -5.33
N HIS A 121 5.89 -2.27 -5.46
CA HIS A 121 5.34 -2.99 -6.61
C HIS A 121 3.87 -2.61 -6.82
N THR A 122 3.31 -3.02 -7.94
CA THR A 122 1.87 -3.04 -8.20
C THR A 122 1.41 -4.46 -8.45
N SER A 123 0.09 -4.67 -8.62
CA SER A 123 -0.39 -5.88 -9.31
C SER A 123 0.13 -5.92 -10.75
N ASP A 124 0.30 -7.12 -11.29
CA ASP A 124 0.51 -7.32 -12.74
C ASP A 124 -0.73 -6.96 -13.57
N GLU A 125 -1.90 -6.74 -12.93
CA GLU A 125 -3.12 -6.23 -13.55
C GLU A 125 -3.25 -4.70 -13.48
N HIS A 126 -2.28 -4.00 -12.89
CA HIS A 126 -2.28 -2.54 -12.84
C HIS A 126 -2.07 -1.95 -14.24
N ALA A 127 -2.82 -0.88 -14.56
CA ALA A 127 -2.76 -0.23 -15.88
C ALA A 127 -1.33 0.21 -16.27
N TRP A 128 -0.52 0.65 -15.30
CA TRP A 128 0.88 1.01 -15.54
C TRP A 128 1.72 -0.18 -16.00
N PHE A 129 1.52 -1.35 -15.37
CA PHE A 129 2.26 -2.56 -15.75
C PHE A 129 1.83 -3.06 -17.13
N GLU A 130 0.54 -3.11 -17.40
CA GLU A 130 0.01 -3.50 -18.72
C GLU A 130 0.55 -2.59 -19.82
N ALA A 131 0.55 -1.27 -19.60
CA ALA A 131 1.12 -0.31 -20.55
C ALA A 131 2.63 -0.50 -20.75
N SER A 132 3.36 -0.83 -19.67
CA SER A 132 4.82 -1.02 -19.72
C SER A 132 5.29 -2.20 -20.56
N LYS A 133 4.39 -3.14 -20.89
CA LYS A 133 4.70 -4.24 -21.80
C LYS A 133 5.00 -3.74 -23.22
N ASN A 134 4.46 -2.59 -23.62
CA ASN A 134 4.79 -1.92 -24.86
C ASN A 134 6.03 -1.03 -24.68
N LYS A 135 7.12 -1.32 -25.40
CA LYS A 135 8.39 -0.59 -25.31
C LYS A 135 8.32 0.86 -25.81
N ASP A 136 7.28 1.19 -26.58
CA ASP A 136 7.06 2.54 -27.12
C ASP A 136 6.09 3.37 -26.27
N ASP A 137 5.55 2.80 -25.17
CA ASP A 137 4.68 3.51 -24.24
C ASP A 137 5.47 4.37 -23.25
N GLU A 138 4.86 5.44 -22.75
CA GLU A 138 5.47 6.30 -21.72
C GLU A 138 5.76 5.58 -20.40
N HIS A 139 5.07 4.46 -20.14
CA HIS A 139 5.28 3.61 -18.96
C HIS A 139 6.34 2.53 -19.19
N ALA A 140 6.99 2.45 -20.36
CA ALA A 140 7.92 1.38 -20.70
C ALA A 140 9.02 1.16 -19.65
N ASP A 141 9.48 2.23 -19.00
CA ASP A 141 10.55 2.20 -17.98
C ASP A 141 10.02 2.39 -16.53
N TRP A 142 8.73 2.20 -16.30
CA TRP A 142 8.14 2.34 -14.96
C TRP A 142 8.39 1.13 -14.06
N TYR A 143 8.80 -0.01 -14.66
CA TYR A 143 9.17 -1.25 -13.98
C TYR A 143 10.58 -1.67 -14.36
N TRP A 144 11.16 -2.58 -13.58
CA TRP A 144 12.48 -3.11 -13.86
C TRP A 144 12.41 -4.21 -14.90
N TRP A 145 12.73 -3.87 -16.15
CA TRP A 145 12.82 -4.80 -17.28
C TRP A 145 14.27 -5.10 -17.63
N ARG A 146 14.59 -6.36 -17.91
CA ARG A 146 15.92 -6.77 -18.35
C ARG A 146 15.83 -7.83 -19.45
N PRO A 147 16.75 -7.82 -20.43
CA PRO A 147 16.87 -8.90 -21.41
C PRO A 147 17.32 -10.19 -20.74
N ALA A 148 17.18 -11.31 -21.44
CA ALA A 148 17.76 -12.58 -21.04
C ALA A 148 19.28 -12.45 -20.87
N ARG A 149 19.85 -13.31 -20.04
CA ARG A 149 21.30 -13.40 -19.84
C ARG A 149 22.00 -13.64 -21.18
N PRO A 150 23.14 -12.95 -21.45
CA PRO A 150 23.90 -13.14 -22.69
C PRO A 150 24.24 -14.63 -22.93
N GLY A 151 23.98 -15.08 -24.16
CA GLY A 151 24.24 -16.48 -24.58
C GLY A 151 23.15 -17.47 -24.22
N THR A 152 22.00 -17.03 -23.72
CA THR A 152 20.82 -17.85 -23.44
C THR A 152 19.65 -17.47 -24.37
N THR A 153 18.62 -18.31 -24.42
CA THR A 153 17.39 -18.04 -25.13
C THR A 153 16.33 -17.54 -24.14
N ALA A 154 15.76 -16.35 -24.38
CA ALA A 154 14.73 -15.77 -23.52
C ALA A 154 13.54 -16.73 -23.34
N GLY A 155 13.04 -16.86 -22.12
CA GLY A 155 11.96 -17.77 -21.75
C GLY A 155 12.38 -19.20 -21.44
N GLU A 156 13.64 -19.58 -21.73
CA GLU A 156 14.15 -20.89 -21.37
C GLU A 156 14.68 -20.91 -19.92
N PRO A 157 14.63 -22.07 -19.23
CA PRO A 157 15.18 -22.21 -17.88
C PRO A 157 16.65 -21.79 -17.81
N GLY A 158 16.99 -20.97 -16.84
CA GLY A 158 18.34 -20.47 -16.65
C GLY A 158 18.70 -19.25 -17.51
N ALA A 159 17.74 -18.66 -18.21
CA ALA A 159 17.91 -17.47 -19.03
C ALA A 159 17.60 -16.16 -18.27
N GLU A 160 17.21 -16.25 -16.99
CA GLU A 160 16.95 -15.08 -16.16
C GLU A 160 18.17 -14.14 -16.13
N PRO A 161 17.96 -12.81 -16.04
CA PRO A 161 19.05 -11.81 -16.08
C PRO A 161 20.18 -12.06 -15.08
N ASN A 162 19.83 -12.50 -13.89
CA ASN A 162 20.76 -12.91 -12.83
C ASN A 162 20.12 -14.01 -11.94
N GLN A 163 20.79 -14.36 -10.82
CA GLN A 163 20.36 -15.41 -9.89
C GLN A 163 19.63 -14.87 -8.65
N TRP A 164 19.03 -13.69 -8.73
CA TRP A 164 18.26 -13.15 -7.59
C TRP A 164 17.05 -14.01 -7.29
N GLY A 165 16.85 -14.27 -6.00
CA GLY A 165 15.70 -14.99 -5.48
C GLY A 165 14.62 -14.05 -4.98
N SER A 166 13.37 -14.44 -5.20
CA SER A 166 12.20 -13.79 -4.60
C SER A 166 12.08 -14.11 -3.11
N TYR A 167 11.52 -13.20 -2.32
CA TYR A 167 11.17 -13.44 -0.91
C TYR A 167 10.17 -14.58 -0.75
N PHE A 168 9.32 -14.82 -1.74
CA PHE A 168 8.35 -15.91 -1.74
C PHE A 168 8.91 -17.21 -2.34
N GLY A 169 10.20 -17.21 -2.73
CA GLY A 169 10.91 -18.33 -3.30
C GLY A 169 10.94 -18.33 -4.83
N GLY A 170 11.88 -19.07 -5.39
CA GLY A 170 12.13 -19.09 -6.83
C GLY A 170 12.93 -17.89 -7.34
N SER A 171 12.92 -17.67 -8.65
CA SER A 171 13.56 -16.52 -9.30
C SER A 171 12.83 -15.23 -8.93
N ALA A 172 13.57 -14.12 -8.83
CA ALA A 172 12.99 -12.77 -8.76
C ALA A 172 12.67 -12.19 -10.15
N TRP A 173 12.80 -12.97 -11.21
CA TRP A 173 12.58 -12.57 -12.59
C TRP A 173 11.57 -13.46 -13.27
N GLU A 174 10.54 -12.87 -13.86
CA GLU A 174 9.55 -13.58 -14.66
C GLU A 174 9.59 -13.08 -16.11
N TYR A 175 9.52 -14.03 -17.06
CA TYR A 175 9.55 -13.73 -18.48
C TYR A 175 8.19 -13.23 -18.98
N CYS A 176 8.20 -12.11 -19.67
CA CYS A 176 7.03 -11.57 -20.36
C CYS A 176 7.18 -11.81 -21.89
N PRO A 177 6.44 -12.74 -22.48
CA PRO A 177 6.52 -13.04 -23.91
C PRO A 177 6.16 -11.85 -24.79
N GLU A 178 5.18 -11.03 -24.36
CA GLU A 178 4.69 -9.87 -25.12
C GLU A 178 5.77 -8.83 -25.30
N ARG A 179 6.63 -8.64 -24.25
CA ARG A 179 7.74 -7.70 -24.29
C ARG A 179 9.05 -8.34 -24.75
N GLY A 180 9.19 -9.65 -24.58
CA GLY A 180 10.42 -10.39 -24.86
C GLY A 180 11.54 -10.13 -23.85
N GLU A 181 11.19 -9.70 -22.65
CA GLU A 181 12.10 -9.36 -21.56
C GLU A 181 11.57 -9.95 -20.24
N TYR A 182 12.41 -9.89 -19.20
CA TYR A 182 12.05 -10.28 -17.83
C TYR A 182 11.77 -9.03 -17.00
N TYR A 183 10.72 -9.09 -16.17
CA TYR A 183 10.49 -8.09 -15.14
C TYR A 183 10.92 -8.61 -13.76
N LEU A 184 11.35 -7.68 -12.93
CA LEU A 184 11.72 -7.95 -11.55
C LEU A 184 10.47 -8.04 -10.68
N HIS A 185 10.44 -9.05 -9.78
CA HIS A 185 9.47 -9.15 -8.70
C HIS A 185 10.15 -9.69 -7.45
N GLN A 186 10.31 -8.88 -6.43
CA GLN A 186 10.92 -9.33 -5.19
C GLN A 186 9.97 -10.20 -4.35
N PHE A 187 8.67 -10.10 -4.59
CA PHE A 187 7.61 -10.87 -3.94
C PHE A 187 6.96 -11.85 -4.91
N SER A 188 5.64 -11.87 -5.03
CA SER A 188 4.95 -12.70 -6.03
C SER A 188 5.28 -12.23 -7.46
N LYS A 189 5.29 -13.18 -8.41
CA LYS A 189 5.32 -12.84 -9.84
C LYS A 189 4.12 -11.99 -10.28
N LYS A 190 3.05 -11.96 -9.45
CA LYS A 190 1.91 -11.07 -9.60
C LYS A 190 2.15 -9.65 -9.07
N GLN A 191 3.37 -9.37 -8.58
CA GLN A 191 3.74 -8.11 -7.93
C GLN A 191 5.02 -7.55 -8.56
N PRO A 192 4.96 -7.05 -9.84
CA PRO A 192 6.11 -6.46 -10.52
C PRO A 192 6.63 -5.21 -9.79
N ASP A 193 7.94 -5.13 -9.60
CA ASP A 193 8.61 -4.05 -8.87
C ASP A 193 8.69 -2.76 -9.70
N LEU A 194 8.26 -1.66 -9.09
CA LEU A 194 8.34 -0.33 -9.68
C LEU A 194 9.78 0.18 -9.77
N ASN A 195 10.09 0.85 -10.87
CA ASN A 195 11.37 1.52 -11.08
C ASN A 195 11.41 2.90 -10.40
N TRP A 196 11.80 2.95 -9.14
CA TRP A 196 11.90 4.19 -8.36
C TRP A 196 13.01 5.15 -8.82
N GLU A 197 13.93 4.72 -9.70
CA GLU A 197 14.88 5.63 -10.36
C GLU A 197 14.16 6.54 -11.37
N ASN A 198 13.05 6.08 -11.93
CA ASN A 198 12.25 6.88 -12.86
C ASN A 198 11.51 8.01 -12.11
N PRO A 199 11.76 9.30 -12.45
CA PRO A 199 11.08 10.41 -11.79
C PRO A 199 9.58 10.47 -12.07
N ALA A 200 9.09 9.87 -13.17
CA ALA A 200 7.66 9.80 -13.47
C ALA A 200 6.93 8.87 -12.48
N VAL A 201 7.53 7.74 -12.13
CA VAL A 201 7.00 6.83 -11.08
C VAL A 201 6.88 7.57 -9.75
N ARG A 202 7.96 8.26 -9.32
CA ARG A 202 7.93 9.03 -8.06
C ARG A 202 6.82 10.08 -8.06
N ARG A 203 6.63 10.79 -9.18
CA ARG A 203 5.59 11.81 -9.30
C ARG A 203 4.20 11.18 -9.22
N ALA A 204 3.96 10.11 -9.95
CA ALA A 204 2.67 9.41 -9.94
C ALA A 204 2.30 8.90 -8.53
N VAL A 205 3.28 8.35 -7.78
CA VAL A 205 3.08 7.94 -6.39
C VAL A 205 2.78 9.15 -5.50
N TYR A 206 3.49 10.27 -5.63
CA TYR A 206 3.21 11.48 -4.83
C TYR A 206 1.85 12.09 -5.17
N ASP A 207 1.45 12.08 -6.43
CA ASP A 207 0.14 12.57 -6.86
C ASP A 207 -0.99 11.70 -6.27
N MET A 208 -0.80 10.38 -6.25
CA MET A 208 -1.72 9.44 -5.61
C MET A 208 -1.79 9.67 -4.09
N MET A 209 -0.64 9.86 -3.41
CA MET A 209 -0.62 10.17 -1.98
C MET A 209 -1.36 11.48 -1.68
N ASN A 210 -1.11 12.52 -2.46
CA ASN A 210 -1.81 13.81 -2.31
C ASN A 210 -3.32 13.64 -2.52
N TRP A 211 -3.74 12.84 -3.50
CA TRP A 211 -5.16 12.58 -3.75
C TRP A 211 -5.87 11.97 -2.52
N TRP A 212 -5.21 11.06 -1.80
CA TRP A 212 -5.74 10.48 -0.56
C TRP A 212 -5.71 11.48 0.62
N LEU A 213 -4.63 12.28 0.73
CA LEU A 213 -4.55 13.32 1.76
C LEU A 213 -5.62 14.39 1.56
N ASP A 214 -5.85 14.83 0.31
CA ASP A 214 -6.91 15.78 -0.03
C ASP A 214 -8.31 15.22 0.25
N ARG A 215 -8.47 13.89 0.19
CA ARG A 215 -9.70 13.18 0.54
C ARG A 215 -9.91 13.06 2.06
N GLY A 216 -8.87 13.30 2.86
CA GLY A 216 -8.96 13.33 4.32
C GLY A 216 -8.21 12.24 5.06
N VAL A 217 -7.43 11.40 4.37
CA VAL A 217 -6.51 10.45 5.04
C VAL A 217 -5.46 11.23 5.83
N ASP A 218 -5.17 10.81 7.06
CA ASP A 218 -4.24 11.51 7.96
C ASP A 218 -2.77 11.12 7.75
N GLY A 219 -2.50 10.06 6.98
CA GLY A 219 -1.14 9.60 6.71
C GLY A 219 -1.09 8.19 6.13
N PHE A 220 0.13 7.68 6.03
CA PHE A 220 0.39 6.36 5.45
C PHE A 220 1.33 5.54 6.33
N ARG A 221 1.07 4.24 6.39
CA ARG A 221 2.05 3.24 6.83
C ARG A 221 2.78 2.74 5.59
N MET A 222 4.08 2.93 5.55
CA MET A 222 4.92 2.55 4.42
C MET A 222 5.21 1.06 4.48
N ASP A 223 4.66 0.30 3.54
CA ASP A 223 4.96 -1.12 3.41
C ASP A 223 6.32 -1.32 2.72
N VAL A 224 7.06 -2.35 3.16
CA VAL A 224 8.34 -2.83 2.58
C VAL A 224 9.27 -1.73 2.06
N ILE A 225 9.41 -0.64 2.81
CA ILE A 225 10.21 0.53 2.40
C ILE A 225 11.69 0.19 2.17
N THR A 226 12.21 -0.83 2.84
CA THR A 226 13.61 -1.25 2.69
C THR A 226 13.90 -1.82 1.30
N PRO A 227 13.09 -2.72 0.71
CA PRO A 227 13.24 -3.12 -0.69
C PRO A 227 13.17 -1.96 -1.69
N VAL A 228 12.30 -0.98 -1.47
CA VAL A 228 12.21 0.24 -2.30
C VAL A 228 13.57 0.95 -2.39
N SER A 229 14.30 1.05 -1.28
CA SER A 229 15.64 1.66 -1.27
C SER A 229 16.75 0.71 -1.75
N TYR A 230 16.57 -0.61 -1.60
CA TYR A 230 17.57 -1.62 -1.97
C TYR A 230 17.68 -1.82 -3.49
N THR A 231 16.58 -1.69 -4.22
CA THR A 231 16.61 -1.69 -5.69
C THR A 231 17.44 -0.53 -6.23
N HIS A 232 17.50 0.60 -5.53
CA HIS A 232 18.38 1.71 -5.86
C HIS A 232 19.88 1.40 -5.70
N LEU A 233 20.26 0.62 -4.66
CA LEU A 233 21.65 0.42 -4.29
C LEU A 233 22.31 -0.75 -5.05
N ARG A 234 21.54 -1.72 -5.53
CA ARG A 234 22.05 -2.93 -6.19
C ARG A 234 21.90 -2.96 -7.72
N ALA A 235 21.26 -1.98 -8.31
CA ALA A 235 21.19 -1.89 -9.77
C ALA A 235 22.53 -1.56 -10.43
N HIS A 236 23.56 -1.27 -9.62
CA HIS A 236 24.92 -0.91 -10.06
C HIS A 236 25.98 -2.00 -9.76
N GLU A 237 25.62 -3.14 -9.14
CA GLU A 237 26.48 -4.31 -8.96
C GLU A 237 26.09 -5.44 -9.93
#